data_18b3e147eb1893448ea1cf68c6809eb3
#
_entry.id   18b3e147eb1893448ea1cf68c6809eb3
#
_cell.length_a   1.000
_cell.length_b   1.000
_cell.length_c   1.000
_cell.angle_alpha   90.00
_cell.angle_beta   90.00
_cell.angle_gamma   90.00
#
_symmetry.space_group_name_H-M   'P 1'
#
loop_
_entity.id
_entity.type
_entity.pdbx_description
1 polymer ?
#
loop_
_entity_poly.entity_id
_entity_poly.type
_entity_poly.pdbx_seq_one_letter_code
_entity_poly.pdbx_strand_id
1 'polypeptide(L)'
;MHQGVNERGVTASSLDSESVELTVIVPTRNEANNILPLLTRVSAALAGESFEVVFVDDSTDQTPEIVSEAVSTSAFPITLVARPETRRNGLSGAVVEGIEVARGRWLCVIDGDLQHPPEMIPRLLDQARRTGADIVVASRQADIIGPIGLSRARALTSQILTIMARMVFPRVLKNVSDPLTGFFLVRRAAVDPSILQPEGFKILLEILVRHPDLRVTELLFDFGPRHEGQSKADLNEGMRFFRHLTRLRLTVNQHLIRFLILLCLAVTLNLTLMAVLVAGLNWPVLPAAGLAGGLVIIALTLGEAWVFSDRPRGLFQRRLLALVILSLLFLIIYSACHTWSPPYSVWCLLVLSTICCRSNGFGRVA
;
A
#
# COMPACT_ATOMS: atom_id res chain seq x y z
N MET A 1 -8.56 28.21 31.91
CA MET A 1 -7.66 27.92 30.75
C MET A 1 -8.52 27.42 29.63
N HIS A 2 -8.60 28.13 28.49
CA HIS A 2 -9.46 27.76 27.38
C HIS A 2 -8.81 26.60 26.58
N GLN A 3 -9.45 25.45 26.62
CA GLN A 3 -9.15 24.38 25.65
C GLN A 3 -9.73 24.84 24.28
N GLY A 4 -8.86 25.15 23.35
CA GLY A 4 -9.27 25.52 21.99
C GLY A 4 -9.58 24.23 21.19
N VAL A 5 -10.88 23.98 20.98
CA VAL A 5 -11.31 22.99 19.97
C VAL A 5 -11.25 23.69 18.62
N ASN A 6 -10.39 23.23 17.71
CA ASN A 6 -10.38 23.77 16.36
C ASN A 6 -11.43 23.08 15.48
N GLU A 7 -11.66 23.59 14.24
CA GLU A 7 -12.64 23.05 13.27
C GLU A 7 -12.47 21.56 12.92
N ARG A 8 -11.35 20.94 13.29
CA ARG A 8 -11.07 19.51 13.07
C ARG A 8 -11.43 18.63 14.27
N GLY A 9 -11.97 19.19 15.38
CA GLY A 9 -12.28 18.42 16.59
C GLY A 9 -11.02 17.99 17.37
N VAL A 10 -9.95 18.77 17.29
CA VAL A 10 -8.66 18.46 17.95
C VAL A 10 -8.59 19.19 19.29
N THR A 11 -8.39 18.42 20.37
CA THR A 11 -8.11 18.93 21.72
C THR A 11 -6.66 18.56 22.07
N ALA A 12 -5.83 19.55 22.39
CA ALA A 12 -4.41 19.35 22.70
C ALA A 12 -4.00 20.07 23.99
N SER A 13 -3.01 19.51 24.69
CA SER A 13 -2.38 20.16 25.85
C SER A 13 -1.53 21.36 25.41
N SER A 14 -1.44 22.38 26.25
CA SER A 14 -0.68 23.62 26.02
C SER A 14 0.81 23.54 26.40
N LEU A 15 1.38 22.33 26.48
CA LEU A 15 2.79 22.15 26.84
C LEU A 15 3.69 22.53 25.66
N ASP A 16 4.66 23.41 25.92
CA ASP A 16 5.47 24.11 24.93
C ASP A 16 6.37 23.23 24.06
N SER A 17 6.73 23.76 22.92
CA SER A 17 7.39 23.17 21.77
C SER A 17 8.90 22.96 21.97
N GLU A 18 9.32 22.06 22.83
CA GLU A 18 10.58 21.35 22.58
C GLU A 18 10.41 20.42 21.38
N SER A 19 11.47 20.20 20.60
CA SER A 19 11.39 19.33 19.43
C SER A 19 11.02 17.91 19.87
N VAL A 20 9.78 17.50 19.59
CA VAL A 20 9.27 16.18 19.94
C VAL A 20 10.03 15.14 19.11
N GLU A 21 10.70 14.20 19.79
CA GLU A 21 11.41 13.12 19.10
C GLU A 21 10.46 12.01 18.64
N LEU A 22 9.44 11.69 19.43
CA LEU A 22 8.55 10.57 19.17
C LEU A 22 7.07 10.95 19.35
N THR A 23 6.23 10.64 18.38
CA THR A 23 4.77 10.61 18.53
C THR A 23 4.28 9.18 18.61
N VAL A 24 3.56 8.84 19.68
CA VAL A 24 2.84 7.56 19.78
C VAL A 24 1.41 7.77 19.27
N ILE A 25 1.06 7.16 18.14
CA ILE A 25 -0.26 7.24 17.51
C ILE A 25 -1.09 6.04 17.94
N VAL A 26 -2.22 6.30 18.58
CA VAL A 26 -3.12 5.28 19.14
C VAL A 26 -4.50 5.44 18.50
N PRO A 27 -4.85 4.66 17.47
CA PRO A 27 -6.23 4.59 17.00
C PRO A 27 -7.09 3.87 18.03
N THR A 28 -8.21 4.48 18.43
CA THR A 28 -9.12 3.93 19.43
C THR A 28 -10.54 3.74 18.91
N ARG A 29 -11.20 2.71 19.41
CA ARG A 29 -12.64 2.49 19.19
C ARG A 29 -13.22 1.63 20.30
N ASN A 30 -13.90 2.26 21.26
CA ASN A 30 -14.48 1.63 22.45
C ASN A 30 -13.42 0.90 23.27
N GLU A 31 -12.43 1.67 23.74
CA GLU A 31 -11.27 1.19 24.51
C GLU A 31 -11.17 1.89 25.88
N ALA A 32 -12.30 2.38 26.42
CA ALA A 32 -12.37 3.21 27.64
C ALA A 32 -11.51 2.64 28.79
N ASN A 33 -11.60 1.34 29.07
CA ASN A 33 -10.89 0.69 30.17
C ASN A 33 -9.37 0.53 29.92
N ASN A 34 -8.94 0.65 28.67
CA ASN A 34 -7.55 0.44 28.28
C ASN A 34 -6.73 1.74 28.27
N ILE A 35 -7.37 2.93 28.23
CA ILE A 35 -6.69 4.21 28.02
C ILE A 35 -5.70 4.52 29.16
N LEU A 36 -6.12 4.52 30.41
CA LEU A 36 -5.26 4.85 31.55
C LEU A 36 -4.13 3.83 31.75
N PRO A 37 -4.39 2.50 31.67
CA PRO A 37 -3.30 1.51 31.69
C PRO A 37 -2.29 1.71 30.57
N LEU A 38 -2.75 2.04 29.35
CA LEU A 38 -1.87 2.29 28.20
C LEU A 38 -0.98 3.53 28.46
N LEU A 39 -1.57 4.65 28.87
CA LEU A 39 -0.82 5.88 29.16
C LEU A 39 0.22 5.66 30.26
N THR A 40 -0.14 4.92 31.31
CA THR A 40 0.78 4.59 32.41
C THR A 40 1.99 3.79 31.90
N ARG A 41 1.75 2.78 31.07
CA ARG A 41 2.82 1.93 30.51
C ARG A 41 3.66 2.69 29.47
N VAL A 42 3.04 3.52 28.62
CA VAL A 42 3.76 4.36 27.65
C VAL A 42 4.67 5.35 28.36
N SER A 43 4.14 6.05 29.39
CA SER A 43 4.94 6.98 30.19
C SER A 43 6.13 6.33 30.88
N ALA A 44 5.91 5.16 31.46
CA ALA A 44 7.00 4.40 32.10
C ALA A 44 8.05 3.93 31.08
N ALA A 45 7.61 3.44 29.92
CA ALA A 45 8.49 2.93 28.87
C ALA A 45 9.34 4.04 28.23
N LEU A 46 8.80 5.25 28.11
CA LEU A 46 9.44 6.40 27.46
C LEU A 46 10.02 7.42 28.45
N ALA A 47 10.24 7.01 29.69
CA ALA A 47 10.88 7.88 30.69
C ALA A 47 12.26 8.35 30.20
N GLY A 48 12.42 9.69 30.04
CA GLY A 48 13.65 10.29 29.53
C GLY A 48 13.69 10.57 28.02
N GLU A 49 12.70 10.14 27.26
CA GLU A 49 12.51 10.54 25.84
C GLU A 49 11.55 11.73 25.75
N SER A 50 11.76 12.61 24.76
CA SER A 50 10.80 13.65 24.42
C SER A 50 9.71 13.08 23.52
N PHE A 51 8.49 12.90 24.05
CA PHE A 51 7.42 12.25 23.32
C PHE A 51 6.06 12.95 23.53
N GLU A 52 5.15 12.68 22.61
CA GLU A 52 3.73 12.98 22.73
C GLU A 52 2.88 11.75 22.37
N VAL A 53 1.62 11.75 22.82
CA VAL A 53 0.63 10.72 22.45
C VAL A 53 -0.51 11.35 21.68
N VAL A 54 -0.86 10.76 20.53
CA VAL A 54 -1.99 11.20 19.70
C VAL A 54 -3.03 10.08 19.66
N PHE A 55 -4.17 10.31 20.29
CA PHE A 55 -5.33 9.45 20.16
C PHE A 55 -6.18 9.91 18.98
N VAL A 56 -6.54 8.94 18.10
CA VAL A 56 -7.49 9.19 17.01
C VAL A 56 -8.68 8.28 17.23
N ASP A 57 -9.79 8.88 17.65
CA ASP A 57 -10.90 8.18 18.26
C ASP A 57 -12.14 8.07 17.38
N ASP A 58 -12.65 6.84 17.25
CA ASP A 58 -13.88 6.45 16.55
C ASP A 58 -14.94 5.86 17.51
N SER A 59 -14.79 6.10 18.80
CA SER A 59 -15.61 5.46 19.83
C SER A 59 -17.04 6.00 19.86
N THR A 60 -17.89 5.22 20.51
CA THR A 60 -19.27 5.57 20.87
C THR A 60 -19.53 5.37 22.37
N ASP A 61 -18.50 4.98 23.12
CA ASP A 61 -18.48 4.83 24.57
C ASP A 61 -17.77 6.03 25.23
N GLN A 62 -17.37 5.88 26.48
CA GLN A 62 -16.70 6.94 27.28
C GLN A 62 -15.20 7.12 26.94
N THR A 63 -14.69 6.51 25.89
CA THR A 63 -13.26 6.62 25.51
C THR A 63 -12.84 8.09 25.30
N PRO A 64 -13.55 8.92 24.49
CA PRO A 64 -13.14 10.30 24.23
C PRO A 64 -13.16 11.17 25.49
N GLU A 65 -14.08 10.94 26.44
CA GLU A 65 -14.14 11.66 27.70
C GLU A 65 -12.91 11.35 28.57
N ILE A 66 -12.55 10.06 28.69
CA ILE A 66 -11.39 9.62 29.45
C ILE A 66 -10.09 10.19 28.86
N VAL A 67 -9.96 10.18 27.53
CA VAL A 67 -8.80 10.79 26.89
C VAL A 67 -8.78 12.30 27.09
N SER A 68 -9.92 13.00 27.02
CA SER A 68 -10.00 14.44 27.27
C SER A 68 -9.59 14.82 28.71
N GLU A 69 -9.95 14.00 29.69
CA GLU A 69 -9.51 14.18 31.08
C GLU A 69 -7.97 13.96 31.18
N ALA A 70 -7.43 12.93 30.51
CA ALA A 70 -6.01 12.69 30.45
C ALA A 70 -5.23 13.83 29.81
N VAL A 71 -5.76 14.49 28.76
CA VAL A 71 -5.15 15.68 28.15
C VAL A 71 -4.93 16.80 29.18
N SER A 72 -5.87 16.94 30.13
CA SER A 72 -5.82 18.00 31.15
C SER A 72 -4.92 17.70 32.34
N THR A 73 -4.68 16.43 32.61
CA THR A 73 -4.00 15.96 33.83
C THR A 73 -2.62 15.36 33.60
N SER A 74 -2.26 15.04 32.36
CA SER A 74 -1.00 14.39 32.03
C SER A 74 0.21 15.31 32.16
N ALA A 75 1.36 14.73 32.56
CA ALA A 75 2.65 15.41 32.60
C ALA A 75 3.36 15.50 31.23
N PHE A 76 2.82 14.89 30.19
CA PHE A 76 3.33 14.90 28.82
C PHE A 76 2.23 15.28 27.83
N PRO A 77 2.56 15.77 26.63
CA PRO A 77 1.57 16.21 25.66
C PRO A 77 0.70 15.05 25.17
N ILE A 78 -0.61 15.23 25.26
CA ILE A 78 -1.61 14.34 24.69
C ILE A 78 -2.50 15.16 23.74
N THR A 79 -2.79 14.61 22.58
CA THR A 79 -3.73 15.16 21.60
C THR A 79 -4.85 14.16 21.37
N LEU A 80 -6.09 14.62 21.43
CA LEU A 80 -7.27 13.86 21.03
C LEU A 80 -7.80 14.39 19.69
N VAL A 81 -7.94 13.52 18.72
CA VAL A 81 -8.64 13.74 17.44
C VAL A 81 -9.91 12.91 17.46
N ALA A 82 -11.03 13.50 17.86
CA ALA A 82 -12.33 12.84 17.84
C ALA A 82 -12.92 12.92 16.42
N ARG A 83 -13.10 11.77 15.75
CA ARG A 83 -13.60 11.72 14.37
C ARG A 83 -15.13 11.61 14.32
N PRO A 84 -15.81 12.51 13.59
CA PRO A 84 -17.24 12.36 13.34
C PRO A 84 -17.50 11.12 12.46
N GLU A 85 -18.69 10.51 12.56
CA GLU A 85 -19.05 9.30 11.81
C GLU A 85 -18.81 9.41 10.31
N THR A 86 -19.02 10.60 9.74
CA THR A 86 -18.81 10.86 8.30
C THR A 86 -17.37 10.73 7.84
N ARG A 87 -16.39 10.80 8.75
CA ARG A 87 -14.95 10.67 8.47
C ARG A 87 -14.37 9.31 8.89
N ARG A 88 -15.18 8.44 9.49
CA ARG A 88 -14.73 7.12 9.96
C ARG A 88 -14.54 6.16 8.80
N ASN A 89 -13.31 6.04 8.33
CA ASN A 89 -12.88 5.13 7.26
C ASN A 89 -12.03 3.93 7.78
N GLY A 90 -12.22 3.59 9.06
CA GLY A 90 -11.54 2.49 9.75
C GLY A 90 -10.22 2.89 10.37
N LEU A 91 -9.52 1.88 10.94
CA LEU A 91 -8.27 2.04 11.67
C LEU A 91 -7.17 2.70 10.80
N SER A 92 -7.05 2.31 9.55
CA SER A 92 -6.06 2.90 8.64
C SER A 92 -6.26 4.40 8.47
N GLY A 93 -7.51 4.86 8.36
CA GLY A 93 -7.81 6.29 8.29
C GLY A 93 -7.49 7.03 9.57
N ALA A 94 -7.72 6.41 10.73
CA ALA A 94 -7.33 6.98 12.03
C ALA A 94 -5.82 7.17 12.10
N VAL A 95 -5.04 6.20 11.66
CA VAL A 95 -3.56 6.33 11.66
C VAL A 95 -3.10 7.44 10.72
N VAL A 96 -3.69 7.60 9.54
CA VAL A 96 -3.33 8.70 8.62
C VAL A 96 -3.62 10.07 9.25
N GLU A 97 -4.79 10.27 9.86
CA GLU A 97 -5.08 11.51 10.58
C GLU A 97 -4.11 11.74 11.76
N GLY A 98 -3.71 10.66 12.44
CA GLY A 98 -2.68 10.72 13.48
C GLY A 98 -1.31 11.18 12.93
N ILE A 99 -0.90 10.67 11.75
CA ILE A 99 0.34 11.10 11.08
C ILE A 99 0.30 12.59 10.70
N GLU A 100 -0.86 13.10 10.25
CA GLU A 100 -1.03 14.51 9.86
C GLU A 100 -0.88 15.48 11.02
N VAL A 101 -1.33 15.10 12.22
CA VAL A 101 -1.26 15.96 13.42
C VAL A 101 0.00 15.75 14.25
N ALA A 102 0.72 14.66 14.02
CA ALA A 102 1.93 14.29 14.75
C ALA A 102 3.06 15.31 14.56
N ARG A 103 3.79 15.63 15.64
CA ARG A 103 4.93 16.56 15.64
C ARG A 103 6.26 15.84 15.72
N GLY A 104 6.28 14.60 16.24
CA GLY A 104 7.48 13.80 16.46
C GLY A 104 8.29 13.55 15.18
N ARG A 105 9.60 13.46 15.33
CA ARG A 105 10.50 13.01 14.27
C ARG A 105 10.22 11.56 13.88
N TRP A 106 9.87 10.75 14.86
CA TRP A 106 9.46 9.36 14.70
C TRP A 106 8.00 9.19 15.07
N LEU A 107 7.31 8.32 14.36
CA LEU A 107 5.91 7.98 14.59
C LEU A 107 5.83 6.51 14.96
N CYS A 108 5.32 6.21 16.12
CA CYS A 108 5.05 4.84 16.56
C CYS A 108 3.55 4.60 16.55
N VAL A 109 3.09 3.68 15.73
CA VAL A 109 1.69 3.24 15.74
C VAL A 109 1.55 2.03 16.65
N ILE A 110 0.55 2.06 17.54
CA ILE A 110 0.26 0.99 18.51
C ILE A 110 -1.26 0.89 18.71
N ASP A 111 -1.79 -0.33 18.84
CA ASP A 111 -3.21 -0.54 19.14
C ASP A 111 -3.53 -0.21 20.62
N GLY A 112 -4.75 0.27 20.88
CA GLY A 112 -5.20 0.68 22.22
C GLY A 112 -5.51 -0.48 23.18
N ASP A 113 -5.51 -1.74 22.73
CA ASP A 113 -5.98 -2.92 23.50
C ASP A 113 -4.89 -3.60 24.36
N LEU A 114 -3.70 -2.99 24.45
CA LEU A 114 -2.55 -3.47 25.22
C LEU A 114 -1.97 -4.82 24.77
N GLN A 115 -2.39 -5.37 23.63
CA GLN A 115 -1.77 -6.57 23.06
C GLN A 115 -0.35 -6.30 22.53
N HIS A 116 -0.08 -5.06 22.14
CA HIS A 116 1.23 -4.56 21.78
C HIS A 116 1.90 -3.96 23.03
N PRO A 117 3.02 -4.51 23.50
CA PRO A 117 3.67 -4.01 24.71
C PRO A 117 4.34 -2.65 24.48
N PRO A 118 3.94 -1.57 25.18
CA PRO A 118 4.58 -0.26 25.04
C PRO A 118 6.08 -0.27 25.35
N GLU A 119 6.54 -1.22 26.13
CA GLU A 119 7.95 -1.43 26.50
C GLU A 119 8.84 -1.76 25.29
N MET A 120 8.23 -2.14 24.17
CA MET A 120 8.94 -2.35 22.89
C MET A 120 9.26 -1.03 22.17
N ILE A 121 8.56 0.07 22.46
CA ILE A 121 8.73 1.34 21.74
C ILE A 121 10.17 1.86 21.81
N PRO A 122 10.83 1.93 22.98
CA PRO A 122 12.23 2.33 23.07
C PRO A 122 13.17 1.43 22.25
N ARG A 123 12.88 0.12 22.21
CA ARG A 123 13.68 -0.84 21.43
C ARG A 123 13.53 -0.63 19.93
N LEU A 124 12.32 -0.29 19.45
CA LEU A 124 12.07 0.07 18.04
C LEU A 124 12.82 1.35 17.67
N LEU A 125 12.79 2.36 18.57
CA LEU A 125 13.47 3.63 18.36
C LEU A 125 15.00 3.44 18.32
N ASP A 126 15.55 2.68 19.25
CA ASP A 126 16.96 2.33 19.29
C ASP A 126 17.40 1.54 18.04
N GLN A 127 16.59 0.57 17.61
CA GLN A 127 16.84 -0.17 16.37
C GLN A 127 16.86 0.76 15.15
N ALA A 128 15.94 1.71 15.05
CA ALA A 128 15.91 2.69 13.97
C ALA A 128 17.17 3.58 13.97
N ARG A 129 17.57 4.07 15.16
CA ARG A 129 18.78 4.89 15.34
C ARG A 129 20.04 4.12 14.93
N ARG A 130 20.19 2.86 15.36
CA ARG A 130 21.37 2.02 15.08
C ARG A 130 21.48 1.60 13.61
N THR A 131 20.38 1.24 12.97
CA THR A 131 20.39 0.72 11.59
C THR A 131 20.24 1.81 10.53
N GLY A 132 19.81 3.00 10.94
CA GLY A 132 19.43 4.06 10.03
C GLY A 132 18.20 3.71 9.18
N ALA A 133 17.39 2.74 9.62
CA ALA A 133 16.16 2.36 8.94
C ALA A 133 15.16 3.52 8.92
N ASP A 134 14.31 3.55 7.92
CA ASP A 134 13.22 4.50 7.79
C ASP A 134 11.96 3.99 8.49
N ILE A 135 11.83 2.66 8.59
CA ILE A 135 10.73 1.98 9.28
C ILE A 135 11.24 0.74 10.02
N VAL A 136 10.76 0.55 11.24
CA VAL A 136 10.99 -0.65 12.06
C VAL A 136 9.67 -1.31 12.33
N VAL A 137 9.49 -2.52 11.82
CA VAL A 137 8.28 -3.31 11.99
C VAL A 137 8.41 -4.18 13.24
N ALA A 138 7.47 -4.06 14.18
CA ALA A 138 7.33 -5.01 15.26
C ALA A 138 6.62 -6.26 14.72
N SER A 139 7.39 -7.31 14.49
CA SER A 139 6.89 -8.57 13.95
C SER A 139 6.59 -9.55 15.05
N ARG A 140 5.40 -10.15 15.01
CA ARG A 140 4.99 -11.16 15.99
C ARG A 140 5.86 -12.39 15.84
N GLN A 141 6.38 -12.89 16.96
CA GLN A 141 7.06 -14.17 16.96
C GLN A 141 6.04 -15.27 16.65
N ALA A 142 6.21 -15.92 15.50
CA ALA A 142 5.39 -17.04 15.10
C ALA A 142 5.94 -18.31 15.77
N ASP A 143 5.51 -18.58 16.99
CA ASP A 143 5.74 -19.89 17.58
C ASP A 143 4.98 -20.96 16.79
N ILE A 144 5.57 -22.13 16.64
CA ILE A 144 5.01 -23.32 15.95
C ILE A 144 3.63 -23.73 16.53
N ILE A 145 3.27 -23.23 17.72
CA ILE A 145 2.03 -23.52 18.47
C ILE A 145 0.96 -22.44 18.25
N GLY A 146 1.25 -21.37 17.48
CA GLY A 146 0.39 -20.20 17.30
C GLY A 146 0.60 -19.16 18.40
N PRO A 147 0.42 -17.86 18.10
CA PRO A 147 0.65 -16.81 19.09
C PRO A 147 -0.32 -17.00 20.27
N ILE A 148 0.25 -16.95 21.48
CA ILE A 148 -0.51 -16.93 22.73
C ILE A 148 -1.51 -15.77 22.62
N GLY A 149 -2.82 -16.06 22.72
CA GLY A 149 -3.89 -15.06 22.68
C GLY A 149 -4.73 -14.98 21.39
N LEU A 150 -4.34 -15.67 20.29
CA LEU A 150 -5.19 -15.79 19.09
C LEU A 150 -5.84 -17.18 19.00
N SER A 151 -7.12 -17.23 18.60
CA SER A 151 -7.71 -18.52 18.23
C SER A 151 -7.02 -19.09 17.00
N ARG A 152 -6.92 -20.42 16.86
CA ARG A 152 -6.29 -21.10 15.70
C ARG A 152 -6.85 -20.61 14.36
N ALA A 153 -8.15 -20.34 14.30
CA ALA A 153 -8.81 -19.83 13.10
C ALA A 153 -8.29 -18.42 12.72
N ARG A 154 -8.06 -17.53 13.69
CA ARG A 154 -7.51 -16.18 13.44
C ARG A 154 -6.05 -16.22 13.02
N ALA A 155 -5.25 -17.08 13.63
CA ALA A 155 -3.85 -17.27 13.23
C ALA A 155 -3.78 -17.73 11.76
N LEU A 156 -4.61 -18.71 11.38
CA LEU A 156 -4.71 -19.19 10.01
C LEU A 156 -5.17 -18.08 9.04
N THR A 157 -6.20 -17.33 9.39
CA THR A 157 -6.67 -16.19 8.58
C THR A 157 -5.57 -15.15 8.38
N SER A 158 -4.87 -14.77 9.45
CA SER A 158 -3.75 -13.83 9.38
C SER A 158 -2.62 -14.34 8.47
N GLN A 159 -2.28 -15.62 8.54
CA GLN A 159 -1.28 -16.24 7.66
C GLN A 159 -1.72 -16.22 6.19
N ILE A 160 -2.98 -16.58 5.90
CA ILE A 160 -3.52 -16.55 4.53
C ILE A 160 -3.45 -15.13 3.97
N LEU A 161 -3.87 -14.11 4.72
CA LEU A 161 -3.83 -12.72 4.29
C LEU A 161 -2.38 -12.25 4.06
N THR A 162 -1.44 -12.66 4.89
CA THR A 162 0.00 -12.36 4.73
C THR A 162 0.56 -13.01 3.46
N ILE A 163 0.22 -14.27 3.19
CA ILE A 163 0.63 -14.97 1.97
C ILE A 163 0.06 -14.27 0.73
N MET A 164 -1.22 -13.90 0.76
CA MET A 164 -1.85 -13.14 -0.32
C MET A 164 -1.15 -11.81 -0.59
N ALA A 165 -0.85 -11.03 0.46
CA ALA A 165 -0.13 -9.77 0.33
C ALA A 165 1.26 -9.98 -0.32
N ARG A 166 2.01 -10.99 0.12
CA ARG A 166 3.33 -11.34 -0.43
C ARG A 166 3.26 -11.81 -1.88
N MET A 167 2.23 -12.57 -2.27
CA MET A 167 2.02 -12.97 -3.67
C MET A 167 1.76 -11.76 -4.57
N VAL A 168 1.01 -10.77 -4.08
CA VAL A 168 0.70 -9.55 -4.83
C VAL A 168 1.87 -8.57 -4.89
N PHE A 169 2.66 -8.45 -3.80
CA PHE A 169 3.78 -7.52 -3.68
C PHE A 169 5.11 -8.19 -3.29
N PRO A 170 5.60 -9.19 -4.07
CA PRO A 170 6.74 -10.02 -3.67
C PRO A 170 8.04 -9.25 -3.51
N ARG A 171 8.24 -8.15 -4.26
CA ARG A 171 9.46 -7.34 -4.20
C ARG A 171 9.51 -6.45 -2.96
N VAL A 172 8.40 -5.78 -2.65
CA VAL A 172 8.29 -4.85 -1.52
C VAL A 172 8.32 -5.60 -0.19
N LEU A 173 7.64 -6.76 -0.12
CA LEU A 173 7.48 -7.53 1.11
C LEU A 173 8.51 -8.65 1.28
N LYS A 174 9.58 -8.66 0.48
CA LYS A 174 10.62 -9.72 0.51
C LYS A 174 11.24 -9.89 1.91
N ASN A 175 11.49 -8.77 2.58
CA ASN A 175 12.20 -8.72 3.86
C ASN A 175 11.28 -8.33 5.03
N VAL A 176 9.95 -8.46 4.86
CA VAL A 176 8.97 -8.14 5.91
C VAL A 176 8.20 -9.40 6.28
N SER A 177 8.35 -9.85 7.51
CA SER A 177 7.72 -11.10 7.99
C SER A 177 6.25 -10.88 8.36
N ASP A 178 5.89 -9.74 8.97
CA ASP A 178 4.54 -9.38 9.36
C ASP A 178 4.09 -8.03 8.76
N PRO A 179 3.79 -7.96 7.45
CA PRO A 179 3.40 -6.72 6.79
C PRO A 179 1.98 -6.22 7.18
N LEU A 180 1.28 -6.99 8.00
CA LEU A 180 -0.09 -6.71 8.42
C LEU A 180 -0.20 -6.34 9.91
N THR A 181 0.93 -6.19 10.60
CA THR A 181 0.94 -5.75 12.01
C THR A 181 0.44 -4.31 12.14
N GLY A 182 -0.21 -4.00 13.26
CA GLY A 182 -0.56 -2.63 13.67
C GLY A 182 0.53 -1.95 14.49
N PHE A 183 1.67 -2.61 14.75
CA PHE A 183 2.75 -2.10 15.59
C PHE A 183 4.03 -1.87 14.78
N PHE A 184 4.39 -0.61 14.59
CA PHE A 184 5.59 -0.22 13.85
C PHE A 184 6.02 1.19 14.21
N LEU A 185 7.30 1.48 13.98
CA LEU A 185 7.89 2.80 14.08
C LEU A 185 8.30 3.27 12.69
N VAL A 186 7.98 4.51 12.31
CA VAL A 186 8.37 5.08 11.03
C VAL A 186 8.88 6.50 11.18
N ARG A 187 9.88 6.91 10.39
CA ARG A 187 10.36 8.28 10.35
C ARG A 187 9.33 9.16 9.64
N ARG A 188 8.84 10.22 10.32
CA ARG A 188 7.80 11.10 9.78
C ARG A 188 8.13 11.65 8.39
N ALA A 189 9.38 12.10 8.18
CA ALA A 189 9.81 12.65 6.90
C ALA A 189 9.90 11.61 5.75
N ALA A 190 9.80 10.32 6.04
CA ALA A 190 9.87 9.25 5.05
C ALA A 190 8.48 8.81 4.55
N VAL A 191 7.40 9.33 5.12
CA VAL A 191 6.02 9.00 4.74
C VAL A 191 5.30 10.27 4.33
N ASP A 192 4.74 10.27 3.13
CA ASP A 192 3.83 11.31 2.65
C ASP A 192 2.38 10.85 2.88
N PRO A 193 1.65 11.44 3.84
CA PRO A 193 0.27 11.05 4.10
C PRO A 193 -0.68 11.36 2.94
N SER A 194 -0.35 12.32 2.08
CA SER A 194 -1.22 12.76 0.98
C SER A 194 -1.43 11.70 -0.10
N ILE A 195 -0.46 10.78 -0.27
CA ILE A 195 -0.57 9.69 -1.24
C ILE A 195 -1.25 8.44 -0.66
N LEU A 196 -1.44 8.39 0.66
CA LEU A 196 -2.12 7.26 1.31
C LEU A 196 -3.63 7.34 1.03
N GLN A 197 -4.22 6.22 0.71
CA GLN A 197 -5.66 6.07 0.48
C GLN A 197 -6.21 5.02 1.45
N PRO A 198 -6.29 5.36 2.75
CA PRO A 198 -6.55 4.40 3.80
C PRO A 198 -7.90 3.72 3.62
N GLU A 199 -7.90 2.40 3.56
CA GLU A 199 -9.10 1.58 3.52
C GLU A 199 -8.92 0.38 4.45
N GLY A 200 -9.83 0.22 5.42
CA GLY A 200 -9.79 -0.91 6.36
C GLY A 200 -8.81 -0.73 7.52
N PHE A 201 -7.95 -1.73 7.78
CA PHE A 201 -7.16 -1.81 9.03
C PHE A 201 -5.68 -2.16 8.85
N LYS A 202 -5.15 -2.16 7.60
CA LYS A 202 -3.77 -2.60 7.29
C LYS A 202 -2.91 -1.50 6.69
N ILE A 203 -2.76 -0.42 7.46
CA ILE A 203 -2.03 0.78 7.01
C ILE A 203 -0.55 0.53 6.72
N LEU A 204 0.12 -0.35 7.48
CA LEU A 204 1.53 -0.69 7.27
C LEU A 204 1.78 -1.20 5.85
N LEU A 205 0.91 -2.12 5.36
CA LEU A 205 1.01 -2.65 4.00
C LEU A 205 0.95 -1.51 2.97
N GLU A 206 0.03 -0.56 3.16
CA GLU A 206 -0.12 0.57 2.25
C GLU A 206 1.10 1.48 2.28
N ILE A 207 1.62 1.80 3.45
CA ILE A 207 2.86 2.60 3.61
C ILE A 207 4.00 1.92 2.85
N LEU A 208 4.25 0.64 3.07
CA LEU A 208 5.34 -0.10 2.43
C LEU A 208 5.20 -0.14 0.91
N VAL A 209 3.98 -0.32 0.39
CA VAL A 209 3.75 -0.45 -1.05
C VAL A 209 3.82 0.90 -1.77
N ARG A 210 3.38 1.98 -1.13
CA ARG A 210 3.43 3.33 -1.72
C ARG A 210 4.79 4.01 -1.58
N HIS A 211 5.61 3.56 -0.63
CA HIS A 211 6.97 4.05 -0.40
C HIS A 211 7.97 2.87 -0.54
N PRO A 212 8.20 2.35 -1.75
CA PRO A 212 9.00 1.14 -1.97
C PRO A 212 10.49 1.30 -1.65
N ASP A 213 10.96 2.54 -1.52
CA ASP A 213 12.37 2.87 -1.25
C ASP A 213 12.69 2.97 0.26
N LEU A 214 11.71 2.73 1.14
CA LEU A 214 11.91 2.72 2.59
C LEU A 214 12.90 1.62 2.99
N ARG A 215 13.89 1.99 3.80
CA ARG A 215 14.78 1.03 4.47
C ARG A 215 14.05 0.42 5.64
N VAL A 216 13.67 -0.86 5.49
CA VAL A 216 12.87 -1.59 6.46
C VAL A 216 13.76 -2.51 7.29
N THR A 217 13.55 -2.54 8.61
CA THR A 217 14.08 -3.56 9.52
C THR A 217 12.95 -4.09 10.41
N GLU A 218 13.16 -5.23 11.01
CA GLU A 218 12.18 -5.86 11.89
C GLU A 218 12.76 -6.13 13.28
N LEU A 219 11.88 -6.11 14.26
CA LEU A 219 12.17 -6.53 15.63
C LEU A 219 11.07 -7.47 16.11
N LEU A 220 11.45 -8.65 16.56
CA LEU A 220 10.50 -9.65 17.06
C LEU A 220 10.00 -9.27 18.45
N PHE A 221 8.72 -9.51 18.70
CA PHE A 221 8.10 -9.33 20.00
C PHE A 221 7.06 -10.42 20.30
N ASP A 222 6.79 -10.61 21.59
CA ASP A 222 5.75 -11.51 22.06
C ASP A 222 4.41 -10.77 22.11
N PHE A 223 3.44 -11.27 21.36
CA PHE A 223 2.11 -10.70 21.31
C PHE A 223 1.33 -11.06 22.57
N GLY A 224 0.96 -10.05 23.36
CA GLY A 224 0.28 -10.23 24.64
C GLY A 224 -1.19 -10.69 24.52
N PRO A 225 -1.76 -11.22 25.61
CA PRO A 225 -3.20 -11.40 25.72
C PRO A 225 -3.88 -10.00 25.70
N ARG A 226 -5.09 -9.93 25.13
CA ARG A 226 -5.89 -8.71 25.19
C ARG A 226 -6.29 -8.40 26.64
N HIS A 227 -6.15 -7.16 27.06
CA HIS A 227 -6.50 -6.75 28.42
C HIS A 227 -8.04 -6.77 28.59
N GLU A 228 -8.78 -6.12 27.70
CA GLU A 228 -10.25 -6.12 27.63
C GLU A 228 -10.77 -5.93 26.19
N GLY A 229 -12.06 -6.20 25.95
CA GLY A 229 -12.73 -6.00 24.68
C GLY A 229 -12.93 -7.23 23.83
N GLN A 230 -13.81 -7.15 22.83
CA GLN A 230 -14.11 -8.23 21.88
C GLN A 230 -13.44 -7.98 20.53
N SER A 231 -12.94 -9.03 19.93
CA SER A 231 -12.39 -8.95 18.57
C SER A 231 -13.49 -8.80 17.54
N LYS A 232 -13.33 -7.80 16.68
CA LYS A 232 -14.26 -7.44 15.60
C LYS A 232 -13.92 -8.10 14.25
N ALA A 233 -13.05 -9.14 14.22
CA ALA A 233 -12.69 -9.83 12.98
C ALA A 233 -13.89 -10.63 12.43
N ASP A 234 -14.42 -10.20 11.28
CA ASP A 234 -15.53 -10.79 10.55
C ASP A 234 -15.11 -11.17 9.11
N LEU A 235 -15.86 -12.09 8.48
CA LEU A 235 -15.66 -12.48 7.07
C LEU A 235 -15.70 -11.27 6.12
N ASN A 236 -16.48 -10.25 6.46
CA ASN A 236 -16.52 -8.99 5.72
C ASN A 236 -15.17 -8.26 5.70
N GLU A 237 -14.33 -8.43 6.73
CA GLU A 237 -12.98 -7.84 6.76
C GLU A 237 -12.03 -8.52 5.76
N GLY A 238 -12.17 -9.82 5.53
CA GLY A 238 -11.44 -10.53 4.48
C GLY A 238 -11.74 -10.00 3.09
N MET A 239 -13.02 -9.74 2.79
CA MET A 239 -13.44 -9.16 1.51
C MET A 239 -12.96 -7.71 1.35
N ARG A 240 -13.03 -6.90 2.43
CA ARG A 240 -12.48 -5.53 2.44
C ARG A 240 -10.97 -5.54 2.19
N PHE A 241 -10.24 -6.46 2.82
CA PHE A 241 -8.81 -6.61 2.61
C PHE A 241 -8.48 -7.01 1.17
N PHE A 242 -9.22 -7.97 0.58
CA PHE A 242 -9.03 -8.35 -0.82
C PHE A 242 -9.28 -7.18 -1.78
N ARG A 243 -10.34 -6.41 -1.55
CA ARG A 243 -10.63 -5.19 -2.32
C ARG A 243 -9.53 -4.15 -2.17
N HIS A 244 -9.05 -3.92 -0.95
CA HIS A 244 -7.92 -3.01 -0.67
C HIS A 244 -6.65 -3.47 -1.40
N LEU A 245 -6.31 -4.76 -1.33
CA LEU A 245 -5.14 -5.34 -2.01
C LEU A 245 -5.20 -5.15 -3.53
N THR A 246 -6.37 -5.42 -4.11
CA THR A 246 -6.61 -5.24 -5.55
C THR A 246 -6.49 -3.76 -5.94
N ARG A 247 -7.15 -2.87 -5.21
CA ARG A 247 -7.07 -1.42 -5.44
C ARG A 247 -5.63 -0.91 -5.33
N LEU A 248 -4.92 -1.32 -4.28
CA LEU A 248 -3.53 -0.94 -4.06
C LEU A 248 -2.64 -1.43 -5.22
N ARG A 249 -2.85 -2.67 -5.70
CA ARG A 249 -2.13 -3.20 -6.86
C ARG A 249 -2.41 -2.40 -8.14
N LEU A 250 -3.66 -2.03 -8.36
CA LEU A 250 -4.08 -1.27 -9.53
C LEU A 250 -3.53 0.18 -9.48
N THR A 251 -3.58 0.85 -8.32
CA THR A 251 -3.09 2.23 -8.19
C THR A 251 -1.57 2.33 -8.33
N VAL A 252 -0.81 1.38 -7.77
CA VAL A 252 0.66 1.36 -7.90
C VAL A 252 1.11 0.97 -9.32
N ASN A 253 0.31 0.18 -10.05
CA ASN A 253 0.60 -0.22 -11.43
C ASN A 253 -0.24 0.52 -12.47
N GLN A 254 -0.54 1.78 -12.28
CA GLN A 254 -1.30 2.58 -13.26
C GLN A 254 -0.72 2.48 -14.68
N HIS A 255 0.59 2.39 -14.82
CA HIS A 255 1.25 2.20 -16.12
C HIS A 255 0.84 0.89 -16.80
N LEU A 256 0.68 -0.21 -16.04
CA LEU A 256 0.22 -1.48 -16.60
C LEU A 256 -1.21 -1.39 -17.11
N ILE A 257 -2.09 -0.73 -16.35
CA ILE A 257 -3.49 -0.54 -16.74
C ILE A 257 -3.57 0.35 -17.98
N ARG A 258 -2.89 1.49 -17.99
CA ARG A 258 -2.81 2.38 -19.15
C ARG A 258 -2.27 1.65 -20.38
N PHE A 259 -1.23 0.81 -20.17
CA PHE A 259 -0.68 -0.02 -21.26
C PHE A 259 -1.67 -1.06 -21.79
N LEU A 260 -2.40 -1.77 -20.92
CA LEU A 260 -3.43 -2.72 -21.34
C LEU A 260 -4.59 -2.04 -22.08
N ILE A 261 -5.02 -0.87 -21.62
CA ILE A 261 -6.04 -0.06 -22.32
C ILE A 261 -5.52 0.33 -23.70
N LEU A 262 -4.29 0.84 -23.79
CA LEU A 262 -3.68 1.22 -25.05
C LEU A 262 -3.56 0.03 -26.00
N LEU A 263 -3.19 -1.14 -25.50
CA LEU A 263 -3.10 -2.37 -26.29
C LEU A 263 -4.47 -2.81 -26.82
N CYS A 264 -5.50 -2.79 -25.97
CA CYS A 264 -6.86 -3.10 -26.40
C CYS A 264 -7.36 -2.14 -27.49
N LEU A 265 -7.12 -0.84 -27.32
CA LEU A 265 -7.48 0.19 -28.31
C LEU A 265 -6.72 -0.05 -29.62
N ALA A 266 -5.44 -0.37 -29.57
CA ALA A 266 -4.61 -0.65 -30.74
C ALA A 266 -5.08 -1.88 -31.50
N VAL A 267 -5.43 -2.97 -30.81
CA VAL A 267 -5.98 -4.20 -31.41
C VAL A 267 -7.34 -3.91 -32.05
N THR A 268 -8.23 -3.20 -31.37
CA THR A 268 -9.55 -2.83 -31.89
C THR A 268 -9.43 -1.95 -33.15
N LEU A 269 -8.54 -0.96 -33.11
CA LEU A 269 -8.27 -0.09 -34.27
C LEU A 269 -7.75 -0.91 -35.45
N ASN A 270 -6.81 -1.84 -35.23
CA ASN A 270 -6.28 -2.71 -36.27
C ASN A 270 -7.37 -3.56 -36.92
N LEU A 271 -8.17 -4.26 -36.11
CA LEU A 271 -9.25 -5.11 -36.60
C LEU A 271 -10.31 -4.32 -37.37
N THR A 272 -10.71 -3.16 -36.87
CA THR A 272 -11.68 -2.28 -37.50
C THR A 272 -11.16 -1.77 -38.85
N LEU A 273 -9.90 -1.30 -38.87
CA LEU A 273 -9.31 -0.77 -40.11
C LEU A 273 -9.13 -1.86 -41.16
N MET A 274 -8.69 -3.06 -40.75
CA MET A 274 -8.62 -4.22 -41.64
C MET A 274 -9.99 -4.59 -42.21
N ALA A 275 -11.04 -4.62 -41.38
CA ALA A 275 -12.40 -4.91 -41.84
C ALA A 275 -12.90 -3.87 -42.88
N VAL A 276 -12.66 -2.58 -42.63
CA VAL A 276 -13.03 -1.49 -43.54
C VAL A 276 -12.26 -1.58 -44.86
N LEU A 277 -10.96 -1.76 -44.81
CA LEU A 277 -10.10 -1.80 -45.99
C LEU A 277 -10.38 -3.04 -46.85
N VAL A 278 -10.46 -4.23 -46.24
CA VAL A 278 -10.63 -5.49 -46.98
C VAL A 278 -12.07 -5.74 -47.36
N ALA A 279 -13.02 -5.67 -46.41
CA ALA A 279 -14.42 -5.99 -46.64
C ALA A 279 -15.23 -4.79 -47.20
N GLY A 280 -14.88 -3.56 -46.79
CA GLY A 280 -15.60 -2.36 -47.23
C GLY A 280 -15.09 -1.78 -48.56
N LEU A 281 -13.76 -1.73 -48.73
CA LEU A 281 -13.14 -1.11 -49.91
C LEU A 281 -12.53 -2.10 -50.90
N ASN A 282 -12.66 -3.42 -50.64
CA ASN A 282 -12.11 -4.50 -51.46
C ASN A 282 -10.59 -4.38 -51.73
N TRP A 283 -9.83 -3.82 -50.75
CA TRP A 283 -8.39 -3.72 -50.89
C TRP A 283 -7.74 -5.08 -50.77
N PRO A 284 -6.60 -5.33 -51.47
CA PRO A 284 -5.82 -6.51 -51.25
C PRO A 284 -5.34 -6.57 -49.80
N VAL A 285 -5.35 -7.75 -49.20
CA VAL A 285 -5.03 -7.94 -47.75
C VAL A 285 -3.65 -7.40 -47.38
N LEU A 286 -2.66 -7.54 -48.24
CA LEU A 286 -1.27 -7.15 -47.96
C LEU A 286 -1.08 -5.63 -47.78
N PRO A 287 -1.51 -4.75 -48.73
CA PRO A 287 -1.45 -3.30 -48.54
C PRO A 287 -2.39 -2.81 -47.42
N ALA A 288 -3.55 -3.45 -47.21
CA ALA A 288 -4.41 -3.15 -46.08
C ALA A 288 -3.74 -3.41 -44.75
N ALA A 289 -3.07 -4.56 -44.61
CA ALA A 289 -2.31 -4.90 -43.38
C ALA A 289 -1.12 -3.95 -43.13
N GLY A 290 -0.41 -3.53 -44.18
CA GLY A 290 0.65 -2.54 -44.11
C GLY A 290 0.19 -1.19 -43.59
N LEU A 291 -0.93 -0.69 -44.12
CA LEU A 291 -1.54 0.58 -43.69
C LEU A 291 -2.07 0.49 -42.24
N ALA A 292 -2.87 -0.53 -41.97
CA ALA A 292 -3.45 -0.74 -40.64
C ALA A 292 -2.33 -0.91 -39.54
N GLY A 293 -1.35 -1.76 -39.82
CA GLY A 293 -0.20 -1.96 -38.95
C GLY A 293 0.63 -0.69 -38.71
N GLY A 294 0.88 0.08 -39.76
CA GLY A 294 1.59 1.36 -39.67
C GLY A 294 0.87 2.38 -38.78
N LEU A 295 -0.45 2.51 -38.96
CA LEU A 295 -1.26 3.42 -38.11
C LEU A 295 -1.30 2.96 -36.66
N VAL A 296 -1.38 1.65 -36.40
CA VAL A 296 -1.33 1.09 -35.05
C VAL A 296 0.01 1.34 -34.39
N ILE A 297 1.13 1.20 -35.12
CA ILE A 297 2.46 1.53 -34.60
C ILE A 297 2.54 3.00 -34.19
N ILE A 298 2.05 3.91 -35.02
CA ILE A 298 1.99 5.34 -34.70
C ILE A 298 1.14 5.58 -33.44
N ALA A 299 -0.06 4.97 -33.34
CA ALA A 299 -0.94 5.10 -32.19
C ALA A 299 -0.30 4.57 -30.90
N LEU A 300 0.40 3.42 -30.98
CA LEU A 300 1.13 2.85 -29.84
C LEU A 300 2.30 3.76 -29.41
N THR A 301 3.05 4.35 -30.35
CA THR A 301 4.17 5.24 -30.03
C THR A 301 3.72 6.54 -29.36
N LEU A 302 2.63 7.12 -29.83
CA LEU A 302 2.02 8.31 -29.22
C LEU A 302 1.42 7.97 -27.85
N GLY A 303 0.77 6.82 -27.73
CA GLY A 303 0.18 6.33 -26.49
C GLY A 303 1.21 5.96 -25.40
N GLU A 304 2.38 5.46 -25.79
CA GLU A 304 3.46 5.17 -24.82
C GLU A 304 3.94 6.44 -24.10
N ALA A 305 3.97 7.59 -24.74
CA ALA A 305 4.29 8.85 -24.08
C ALA A 305 3.30 9.19 -22.96
N TRP A 306 2.01 8.86 -23.16
CA TRP A 306 0.97 9.00 -22.12
C TRP A 306 1.08 7.95 -21.01
N VAL A 307 1.41 6.70 -21.37
CA VAL A 307 1.55 5.60 -20.39
C VAL A 307 2.74 5.80 -19.45
N PHE A 308 3.85 6.34 -19.98
CA PHE A 308 5.13 6.46 -19.24
C PHE A 308 5.57 7.91 -19.04
N SER A 309 4.63 8.85 -18.95
CA SER A 309 4.90 10.29 -18.77
C SER A 309 5.84 10.63 -17.61
N ASP A 310 5.85 9.76 -16.58
CA ASP A 310 6.54 9.98 -15.31
C ASP A 310 7.92 9.30 -15.22
N ARG A 311 8.46 8.74 -16.33
CA ARG A 311 9.74 8.02 -16.33
C ARG A 311 10.80 8.66 -17.25
N PRO A 312 12.11 8.52 -16.93
CA PRO A 312 13.18 9.09 -17.74
C PRO A 312 13.23 8.49 -19.16
N ARG A 313 13.34 9.36 -20.16
CA ARG A 313 13.22 9.09 -21.60
C ARG A 313 14.16 8.02 -22.19
N GLY A 314 15.24 7.65 -21.54
CA GLY A 314 16.21 6.68 -22.06
C GLY A 314 15.74 5.23 -22.17
N LEU A 315 14.77 4.79 -21.32
CA LEU A 315 14.17 3.46 -21.40
C LEU A 315 13.14 3.37 -22.54
N PHE A 316 12.58 4.49 -22.92
CA PHE A 316 11.55 4.67 -23.94
C PHE A 316 12.08 4.31 -25.35
N GLN A 317 13.22 4.85 -25.76
CA GLN A 317 13.77 4.62 -27.10
C GLN A 317 14.12 3.15 -27.37
N ARG A 318 14.61 2.41 -26.37
CA ARG A 318 14.95 1.00 -26.53
C ARG A 318 13.73 0.09 -26.68
N ARG A 319 12.62 0.42 -26.00
CA ARG A 319 11.36 -0.33 -26.10
C ARG A 319 10.62 -0.03 -27.39
N LEU A 320 10.66 1.24 -27.84
CA LEU A 320 10.10 1.65 -29.11
C LEU A 320 10.77 0.91 -30.26
N LEU A 321 12.10 0.84 -30.28
CA LEU A 321 12.85 0.11 -31.28
C LEU A 321 12.50 -1.39 -31.27
N ALA A 322 12.33 -2.00 -30.11
CA ALA A 322 11.92 -3.39 -30.00
C ALA A 322 10.50 -3.64 -30.55
N LEU A 323 9.55 -2.75 -30.31
CA LEU A 323 8.18 -2.84 -30.84
C LEU A 323 8.15 -2.66 -32.36
N VAL A 324 8.91 -1.71 -32.91
CA VAL A 324 9.05 -1.53 -34.36
C VAL A 324 9.66 -2.77 -35.02
N ILE A 325 10.73 -3.32 -34.44
CA ILE A 325 11.36 -4.55 -34.96
C ILE A 325 10.39 -5.74 -34.89
N LEU A 326 9.65 -5.92 -33.81
CA LEU A 326 8.63 -6.96 -33.65
C LEU A 326 7.50 -6.82 -34.67
N SER A 327 7.06 -5.60 -34.96
CA SER A 327 6.00 -5.33 -35.92
C SER A 327 6.48 -5.57 -37.37
N LEU A 328 7.72 -5.24 -37.67
CA LEU A 328 8.34 -5.55 -38.98
C LEU A 328 8.55 -7.04 -39.16
N LEU A 329 9.03 -7.75 -38.13
CA LEU A 329 9.15 -9.22 -38.12
C LEU A 329 7.79 -9.88 -38.32
N PHE A 330 6.73 -9.37 -37.67
CA PHE A 330 5.35 -9.84 -37.84
C PHE A 330 4.89 -9.67 -39.29
N LEU A 331 5.11 -8.51 -39.90
CA LEU A 331 4.78 -8.26 -41.31
C LEU A 331 5.54 -9.20 -42.27
N ILE A 332 6.82 -9.45 -42.03
CA ILE A 332 7.65 -10.36 -42.85
C ILE A 332 7.15 -11.81 -42.72
N ILE A 333 6.89 -12.28 -41.51
CA ILE A 333 6.41 -13.65 -41.25
C ILE A 333 4.99 -13.83 -41.82
N TYR A 334 4.09 -12.85 -41.62
CA TYR A 334 2.75 -12.87 -42.19
C TYR A 334 2.80 -12.92 -43.72
N SER A 335 3.64 -12.09 -44.35
CA SER A 335 3.85 -12.09 -45.78
C SER A 335 4.37 -13.43 -46.32
N ALA A 336 5.35 -14.02 -45.64
CA ALA A 336 5.91 -15.30 -45.96
C ALA A 336 4.89 -16.46 -45.80
N CYS A 337 4.08 -16.45 -44.77
CA CYS A 337 3.05 -17.45 -44.55
C CYS A 337 1.86 -17.33 -45.53
N HIS A 338 1.55 -16.13 -45.95
CA HIS A 338 0.43 -15.90 -46.90
C HIS A 338 0.78 -16.38 -48.33
N THR A 339 2.06 -16.43 -48.67
CA THR A 339 2.53 -17.00 -49.96
C THR A 339 2.52 -18.52 -49.97
N TRP A 340 2.43 -19.20 -48.80
CA TRP A 340 2.60 -20.66 -48.72
C TRP A 340 1.29 -21.46 -48.51
N SER A 341 0.23 -20.95 -47.94
CA SER A 341 -1.14 -21.49 -48.03
C SER A 341 -2.11 -20.85 -46.98
N PRO A 342 -3.43 -20.78 -47.25
CA PRO A 342 -4.42 -20.09 -46.42
C PRO A 342 -4.68 -20.63 -45.00
N PRO A 343 -4.54 -21.93 -44.67
CA PRO A 343 -4.93 -22.43 -43.36
C PRO A 343 -3.85 -22.23 -42.25
N TYR A 344 -2.62 -21.94 -42.61
CA TYR A 344 -1.51 -21.79 -41.60
C TYR A 344 -1.38 -20.37 -41.02
N SER A 345 -2.01 -19.38 -41.61
CA SER A 345 -1.96 -17.97 -41.16
C SER A 345 -2.53 -17.75 -39.75
N VAL A 346 -3.54 -18.52 -39.35
CA VAL A 346 -4.19 -18.44 -38.05
C VAL A 346 -3.27 -19.02 -36.94
N TRP A 347 -2.53 -20.09 -37.24
CA TRP A 347 -1.60 -20.72 -36.30
C TRP A 347 -0.35 -19.85 -36.03
N CYS A 348 0.16 -19.15 -37.04
CA CYS A 348 1.24 -18.18 -36.86
C CYS A 348 0.84 -17.00 -35.97
N LEU A 349 -0.39 -16.52 -36.05
CA LEU A 349 -0.94 -15.47 -35.17
C LEU A 349 -0.98 -15.91 -33.70
N LEU A 350 -1.40 -17.14 -33.44
CA LEU A 350 -1.46 -17.70 -32.08
C LEU A 350 -0.07 -17.95 -31.47
N VAL A 351 0.87 -18.46 -32.26
CA VAL A 351 2.25 -18.72 -31.80
C VAL A 351 3.02 -17.42 -31.52
N LEU A 352 2.85 -16.40 -32.37
CA LEU A 352 3.50 -15.09 -32.16
C LEU A 352 2.93 -14.31 -30.97
N SER A 353 1.62 -14.39 -30.71
CA SER A 353 1.02 -13.82 -29.51
C SER A 353 1.59 -14.46 -28.25
N THR A 354 1.86 -15.77 -28.28
CA THR A 354 2.44 -16.53 -27.15
C THR A 354 3.92 -16.18 -26.93
N ILE A 355 4.68 -15.94 -28.01
CA ILE A 355 6.09 -15.53 -27.95
C ILE A 355 6.21 -14.08 -27.44
N CYS A 356 5.34 -13.17 -27.90
CA CYS A 356 5.32 -11.78 -27.44
C CYS A 356 4.97 -11.65 -25.93
N CYS A 357 4.08 -12.50 -25.41
CA CYS A 357 3.79 -12.59 -23.98
C CYS A 357 4.96 -13.15 -23.17
N ARG A 358 5.76 -14.04 -23.75
CA ARG A 358 6.93 -14.64 -23.07
C ARG A 358 8.20 -13.78 -23.11
N SER A 359 8.43 -13.02 -24.18
CA SER A 359 9.63 -12.16 -24.29
C SER A 359 9.57 -10.90 -23.42
N ASN A 360 8.38 -10.47 -22.97
CA ASN A 360 8.20 -9.41 -21.98
C ASN A 360 8.26 -9.89 -20.52
N GLY A 361 8.50 -11.20 -20.32
CA GLY A 361 8.77 -11.80 -19.04
C GLY A 361 10.25 -11.66 -18.64
N PHE A 362 10.53 -10.77 -17.70
CA PHE A 362 11.66 -10.85 -16.77
C PHE A 362 13.08 -10.88 -17.35
N GLY A 363 13.53 -9.75 -17.87
CA GLY A 363 14.95 -9.41 -17.82
C GLY A 363 15.34 -9.10 -16.36
N ARG A 364 16.20 -9.92 -15.79
CA ARG A 364 16.94 -9.69 -14.54
C ARG A 364 17.56 -8.31 -14.58
N VAL A 365 17.31 -7.54 -13.52
CA VAL A 365 18.20 -6.44 -13.13
C VAL A 365 18.78 -6.87 -11.80
N ALA A 366 20.09 -7.05 -11.82
CA ALA A 366 20.95 -7.24 -10.67
C ALA A 366 20.88 -6.02 -9.73
#